data_1c129540ef01a9629e3f67c0c346e6c8
#
_entry.id   1c129540ef01a9629e3f67c0c346e6c8
#
_cell.length_a   1.000
_cell.length_b   1.000
_cell.length_c   1.000
_cell.angle_alpha   90.00
_cell.angle_beta   90.00
_cell.angle_gamma   90.00
#
_symmetry.space_group_name_H-M   'P 1'
#
loop_
_entity.id
_entity.type
_entity.pdbx_description
1 polymer ?
#
loop_
_entity_poly.entity_id
_entity_poly.type
_entity_poly.pdbx_seq_one_letter_code
_entity_poly.pdbx_strand_id
1 'polypeptide(L)'
;LENLGVDIKNCRGQSYDNSSNMSGKYSGLQARIKETSPTAEYIPCSAHSLNLVGVAAVESCEQAISFFGLIQSIYNFFSASTHRWAILSKKLKNKLTVKSLSITRWSAAAEATKSLQEGYKDIMQALFEISSSSSETSSTKCDAKSLYEKIG
;
A
#
# COMPACT_ATOMS: atom_id res chain seq x y z
N LEU A 1 18.15 -23.38 -12.05
CA LEU A 1 19.12 -22.91 -13.04
C LEU A 1 19.76 -24.08 -13.77
N GLU A 2 20.18 -25.14 -13.06
CA GLU A 2 20.77 -26.36 -13.65
C GLU A 2 19.88 -26.98 -14.74
N ASN A 3 18.56 -27.07 -14.49
CA ASN A 3 17.59 -27.56 -15.49
C ASN A 3 17.46 -26.70 -16.76
N LEU A 4 17.99 -25.48 -16.73
CA LEU A 4 18.02 -24.54 -17.84
C LEU A 4 19.41 -24.44 -18.48
N GLY A 5 20.38 -25.26 -18.06
CA GLY A 5 21.76 -25.21 -18.54
C GLY A 5 22.51 -23.91 -18.19
N VAL A 6 22.02 -23.16 -17.19
CA VAL A 6 22.63 -21.89 -16.75
C VAL A 6 23.49 -22.13 -15.52
N ASP A 7 24.80 -21.95 -15.64
CA ASP A 7 25.74 -22.05 -14.53
C ASP A 7 25.80 -20.72 -13.77
N ILE A 8 25.47 -20.76 -12.48
CA ILE A 8 25.50 -19.61 -11.58
C ILE A 8 26.90 -18.97 -11.48
N LYS A 9 27.97 -19.73 -11.69
CA LYS A 9 29.35 -19.22 -11.71
C LYS A 9 29.58 -18.16 -12.80
N ASN A 10 28.74 -18.15 -13.83
CA ASN A 10 28.78 -17.18 -14.90
C ASN A 10 27.95 -15.91 -14.62
N CYS A 11 27.33 -15.81 -13.44
CA CYS A 11 26.61 -14.64 -13.03
C CYS A 11 27.53 -13.41 -12.97
N ARG A 12 27.11 -12.27 -13.55
CA ARG A 12 27.87 -11.03 -13.53
C ARG A 12 27.21 -9.93 -12.73
N GLY A 13 25.89 -10.02 -12.54
CA GLY A 13 25.12 -9.02 -11.80
C GLY A 13 23.91 -9.61 -11.10
N GLN A 14 23.53 -9.01 -9.99
CA GLN A 14 22.36 -9.37 -9.22
C GLN A 14 21.68 -8.12 -8.70
N SER A 15 20.35 -8.08 -8.73
CA SER A 15 19.58 -6.95 -8.24
C SER A 15 18.31 -7.45 -7.57
N TYR A 16 18.09 -6.98 -6.34
CA TYR A 16 16.95 -7.34 -5.52
C TYR A 16 16.47 -6.12 -4.76
N ASP A 17 15.37 -6.26 -4.02
CA ASP A 17 14.97 -5.27 -3.04
C ASP A 17 16.00 -5.12 -1.90
N ASN A 18 15.84 -4.06 -1.10
CA ASN A 18 16.80 -3.73 -0.05
C ASN A 18 16.51 -4.46 1.27
N SER A 19 15.68 -5.51 1.27
CA SER A 19 15.44 -6.32 2.48
C SER A 19 16.72 -7.03 2.92
N SER A 20 16.90 -7.19 4.22
CA SER A 20 18.12 -7.79 4.80
C SER A 20 18.37 -9.21 4.31
N ASN A 21 17.30 -9.97 4.03
CA ASN A 21 17.42 -11.33 3.48
C ASN A 21 17.99 -11.35 2.06
N MET A 22 17.83 -10.27 1.31
CA MET A 22 18.30 -10.16 -0.07
C MET A 22 19.64 -9.40 -0.14
N SER A 23 19.68 -8.20 0.43
CA SER A 23 20.80 -7.26 0.35
C SER A 23 21.85 -7.40 1.45
N GLY A 24 21.63 -8.26 2.45
CA GLY A 24 22.56 -8.43 3.59
C GLY A 24 23.94 -8.89 3.15
N LYS A 25 24.98 -8.17 3.61
CA LYS A 25 26.38 -8.39 3.21
C LYS A 25 26.99 -9.69 3.72
N TYR A 26 26.43 -10.25 4.79
CA TYR A 26 27.01 -11.43 5.45
C TYR A 26 26.26 -12.73 5.17
N SER A 27 24.91 -12.68 5.18
CA SER A 27 24.06 -13.86 5.06
C SER A 27 22.89 -13.70 4.09
N GLY A 28 22.76 -12.53 3.47
CA GLY A 28 21.75 -12.26 2.45
C GLY A 28 22.02 -13.03 1.16
N LEU A 29 21.01 -13.09 0.30
CA LEU A 29 21.12 -13.77 -1.00
C LEU A 29 22.30 -13.26 -1.81
N GLN A 30 22.57 -11.95 -1.80
CA GLN A 30 23.72 -11.37 -2.50
C GLN A 30 25.06 -11.97 -2.06
N ALA A 31 25.25 -12.17 -0.75
CA ALA A 31 26.48 -12.74 -0.21
C ALA A 31 26.66 -14.19 -0.68
N ARG A 32 25.60 -14.99 -0.58
CA ARG A 32 25.61 -16.41 -1.00
C ARG A 32 25.88 -16.58 -2.49
N ILE A 33 25.33 -15.69 -3.33
CA ILE A 33 25.64 -15.71 -4.77
C ILE A 33 27.09 -15.29 -5.01
N LYS A 34 27.60 -14.30 -4.28
CA LYS A 34 28.98 -13.84 -4.40
C LYS A 34 30.02 -14.88 -3.97
N GLU A 35 29.68 -15.75 -3.01
CA GLU A 35 30.50 -16.92 -2.64
C GLU A 35 30.68 -17.90 -3.82
N THR A 36 29.62 -18.10 -4.62
CA THR A 36 29.64 -19.02 -5.76
C THR A 36 30.16 -18.34 -7.03
N SER A 37 29.84 -17.06 -7.21
CA SER A 37 30.25 -16.24 -8.34
C SER A 37 30.81 -14.89 -7.85
N PRO A 38 32.12 -14.78 -7.60
CA PRO A 38 32.75 -13.55 -7.10
C PRO A 38 32.56 -12.33 -8.00
N THR A 39 32.29 -12.56 -9.29
CA THR A 39 32.06 -11.51 -10.28
C THR A 39 30.60 -11.00 -10.34
N ALA A 40 29.69 -11.60 -9.56
CA ALA A 40 28.31 -11.17 -9.49
C ALA A 40 28.17 -9.91 -8.62
N GLU A 41 28.27 -8.74 -9.24
CA GLU A 41 28.11 -7.47 -8.52
C GLU A 41 26.64 -7.24 -8.14
N TYR A 42 26.43 -6.80 -6.88
CA TYR A 42 25.11 -6.47 -6.37
C TYR A 42 24.79 -4.99 -6.62
N ILE A 43 23.66 -4.73 -7.24
CA ILE A 43 23.11 -3.40 -7.44
C ILE A 43 21.72 -3.35 -6.80
N PRO A 44 21.45 -2.43 -5.83
CA PRO A 44 20.13 -2.27 -5.25
C PRO A 44 19.07 -1.96 -6.30
N CYS A 45 17.86 -2.50 -6.11
CA CYS A 45 16.75 -2.22 -7.00
C CYS A 45 16.38 -0.73 -6.98
N SER A 46 16.58 -0.03 -8.09
CA SER A 46 16.31 1.41 -8.21
C SER A 46 14.84 1.75 -7.97
N ALA A 47 13.91 0.91 -8.45
CA ALA A 47 12.48 1.11 -8.22
C ALA A 47 12.12 1.02 -6.73
N HIS A 48 12.71 0.07 -6.00
CA HIS A 48 12.52 -0.04 -4.56
C HIS A 48 13.13 1.16 -3.82
N SER A 49 14.34 1.58 -4.19
CA SER A 49 14.99 2.75 -3.60
C SER A 49 14.17 4.02 -3.83
N LEU A 50 13.62 4.22 -5.03
CA LEU A 50 12.75 5.35 -5.33
C LEU A 50 11.46 5.32 -4.48
N ASN A 51 10.86 4.16 -4.29
CA ASN A 51 9.71 4.03 -3.39
C ASN A 51 10.05 4.43 -1.95
N LEU A 52 11.21 4.02 -1.43
CA LEU A 52 11.65 4.42 -0.08
C LEU A 52 11.85 5.94 0.04
N VAL A 53 12.40 6.59 -0.98
CA VAL A 53 12.50 8.07 -1.02
C VAL A 53 11.12 8.72 -0.97
N GLY A 54 10.15 8.20 -1.73
CA GLY A 54 8.76 8.68 -1.69
C GLY A 54 8.13 8.55 -0.30
N VAL A 55 8.33 7.42 0.37
CA VAL A 55 7.86 7.20 1.75
C VAL A 55 8.50 8.21 2.71
N ALA A 56 9.82 8.36 2.67
CA ALA A 56 10.54 9.30 3.53
C ALA A 56 10.09 10.77 3.29
N ALA A 57 9.78 11.13 2.05
CA ALA A 57 9.25 12.44 1.72
C ALA A 57 7.87 12.70 2.36
N VAL A 58 6.98 11.69 2.38
CA VAL A 58 5.68 11.79 3.08
C VAL A 58 5.87 11.90 4.58
N GLU A 59 6.75 11.09 5.16
CA GLU A 59 7.00 11.06 6.60
C GLU A 59 7.63 12.38 7.11
N SER A 60 8.17 13.20 6.23
CA SER A 60 8.68 14.53 6.58
C SER A 60 7.61 15.63 6.64
N CYS A 61 6.35 15.33 6.29
CA CYS A 61 5.25 16.29 6.20
C CYS A 61 4.03 15.82 7.00
N GLU A 62 3.72 16.50 8.10
CA GLU A 62 2.59 16.14 8.98
C GLU A 62 1.24 16.09 8.26
N GLN A 63 1.00 17.03 7.34
CA GLN A 63 -0.22 17.07 6.54
C GLN A 63 -0.34 15.84 5.64
N ALA A 64 0.77 15.41 5.06
CA ALA A 64 0.80 14.21 4.22
C ALA A 64 0.57 12.94 5.06
N ILE A 65 1.20 12.83 6.23
CA ILE A 65 0.95 11.73 7.18
C ILE A 65 -0.53 11.65 7.55
N SER A 66 -1.12 12.80 7.93
CA SER A 66 -2.53 12.89 8.31
C SER A 66 -3.45 12.50 7.15
N PHE A 67 -3.16 12.99 5.95
CA PHE A 67 -3.93 12.68 4.74
C PHE A 67 -3.90 11.19 4.40
N PHE A 68 -2.71 10.58 4.35
CA PHE A 68 -2.61 9.15 4.06
C PHE A 68 -3.17 8.30 5.20
N GLY A 69 -3.04 8.74 6.45
CA GLY A 69 -3.69 8.11 7.61
C GLY A 69 -5.22 8.11 7.47
N LEU A 70 -5.81 9.18 6.97
CA LEU A 70 -7.24 9.26 6.70
C LEU A 70 -7.66 8.30 5.58
N ILE A 71 -6.93 8.25 4.45
CA ILE A 71 -7.20 7.29 3.37
C ILE A 71 -7.18 5.85 3.90
N GLN A 72 -6.18 5.49 4.68
CA GLN A 72 -6.08 4.15 5.27
C GLN A 72 -7.22 3.86 6.24
N SER A 73 -7.65 4.84 7.03
CA SER A 73 -8.77 4.71 7.96
C SER A 73 -10.09 4.47 7.25
N ILE A 74 -10.33 5.13 6.11
CA ILE A 74 -11.50 4.89 5.26
C ILE A 74 -11.49 3.46 4.73
N TYR A 75 -10.35 3.01 4.18
CA TYR A 75 -10.22 1.65 3.71
C TYR A 75 -10.49 0.64 4.83
N ASN A 76 -9.86 0.80 5.99
CA ASN A 76 -10.02 -0.09 7.14
C ASN A 76 -11.47 -0.13 7.62
N PHE A 77 -12.15 1.02 7.68
CA PHE A 77 -13.55 1.11 8.09
C PHE A 77 -14.46 0.28 7.19
N PHE A 78 -14.34 0.40 5.88
CA PHE A 78 -15.18 -0.37 4.96
C PHE A 78 -14.75 -1.83 4.85
N SER A 79 -13.46 -2.13 4.80
CA SER A 79 -12.94 -3.49 4.62
C SER A 79 -13.14 -4.39 5.85
N ALA A 80 -13.31 -3.81 7.04
CA ALA A 80 -13.55 -4.57 8.27
C ALA A 80 -14.96 -5.21 8.34
N SER A 81 -15.87 -4.90 7.42
CA SER A 81 -17.22 -5.45 7.42
C SER A 81 -17.74 -5.64 5.99
N THR A 82 -18.17 -6.87 5.68
CA THR A 82 -18.82 -7.19 4.39
C THR A 82 -20.09 -6.37 4.16
N HIS A 83 -20.84 -6.07 5.24
CA HIS A 83 -22.03 -5.23 5.16
C HIS A 83 -21.68 -3.78 4.76
N ARG A 84 -20.71 -3.15 5.43
CA ARG A 84 -20.25 -1.79 5.11
C ARG A 84 -19.66 -1.73 3.70
N TRP A 85 -18.90 -2.76 3.31
CA TRP A 85 -18.37 -2.88 1.96
C TRP A 85 -19.47 -2.97 0.90
N ALA A 86 -20.55 -3.71 1.17
CA ALA A 86 -21.69 -3.82 0.27
C ALA A 86 -22.42 -2.47 0.09
N ILE A 87 -22.58 -1.69 1.18
CA ILE A 87 -23.16 -0.33 1.10
C ILE A 87 -22.31 0.56 0.19
N LEU A 88 -20.99 0.58 0.41
CA LEU A 88 -20.06 1.35 -0.42
C LEU A 88 -20.10 0.91 -1.89
N SER A 89 -20.02 -0.40 -2.13
CA SER A 89 -19.99 -0.97 -3.49
C SER A 89 -21.25 -0.67 -4.29
N LYS A 90 -22.41 -0.54 -3.64
CA LYS A 90 -23.67 -0.13 -4.28
C LYS A 90 -23.65 1.31 -4.76
N LYS A 91 -22.88 2.18 -4.09
CA LYS A 91 -22.78 3.61 -4.42
C LYS A 91 -21.69 3.90 -5.43
N LEU A 92 -20.56 3.19 -5.32
CA LEU A 92 -19.45 3.36 -6.25
C LEU A 92 -19.84 2.93 -7.66
N LYS A 93 -19.91 3.90 -8.55
CA LYS A 93 -20.14 3.70 -9.99
C LYS A 93 -18.80 3.31 -10.65
N ASN A 94 -18.86 2.55 -11.75
CA ASN A 94 -17.68 2.22 -12.59
C ASN A 94 -16.62 1.30 -11.98
N LYS A 95 -16.98 0.35 -11.10
CA LYS A 95 -16.03 -0.61 -10.51
C LYS A 95 -14.87 0.03 -9.73
N LEU A 96 -14.98 1.32 -9.37
CA LEU A 96 -14.06 1.94 -8.44
C LEU A 96 -14.17 1.24 -7.09
N THR A 97 -13.07 1.12 -6.40
CA THR A 97 -13.03 0.58 -5.03
C THR A 97 -11.99 1.35 -4.23
N VAL A 98 -12.28 1.58 -2.95
CA VAL A 98 -11.24 2.11 -2.06
C VAL A 98 -10.09 1.12 -1.96
N LYS A 99 -8.86 1.63 -1.99
CA LYS A 99 -7.64 0.82 -2.00
C LYS A 99 -6.85 1.04 -0.73
N SER A 100 -6.25 -0.05 -0.24
CA SER A 100 -5.30 0.01 0.87
C SER A 100 -4.02 0.71 0.43
N LEU A 101 -3.43 1.45 1.36
CA LEU A 101 -2.07 1.93 1.21
C LEU A 101 -1.07 0.77 1.37
N SER A 102 0.03 0.85 0.65
CA SER A 102 1.19 -0.02 0.86
C SER A 102 2.38 0.85 1.25
N ILE A 103 2.97 0.54 2.39
CA ILE A 103 4.13 1.29 2.92
C ILE A 103 5.33 1.20 1.96
N THR A 104 5.42 0.13 1.17
CA THR A 104 6.58 -0.13 0.30
C THR A 104 6.36 0.21 -1.16
N ARG A 105 5.16 0.68 -1.55
CA ARG A 105 4.81 0.95 -2.95
C ARG A 105 4.14 2.31 -3.10
N TRP A 106 4.90 3.30 -3.57
CA TRP A 106 4.37 4.63 -3.84
C TRP A 106 3.20 4.63 -4.84
N SER A 107 3.21 3.72 -5.81
CA SER A 107 2.10 3.56 -6.74
C SER A 107 0.77 3.24 -6.04
N ALA A 108 0.80 2.49 -4.93
CA ALA A 108 -0.40 2.19 -4.15
C ALA A 108 -0.98 3.45 -3.47
N ALA A 109 -0.12 4.37 -3.03
CA ALA A 109 -0.56 5.65 -2.48
C ALA A 109 -1.24 6.52 -3.56
N ALA A 110 -0.65 6.60 -4.75
CA ALA A 110 -1.25 7.31 -5.88
C ALA A 110 -2.59 6.72 -6.31
N GLU A 111 -2.68 5.38 -6.38
CA GLU A 111 -3.94 4.69 -6.73
C GLU A 111 -5.01 4.87 -5.65
N ALA A 112 -4.65 4.83 -4.36
CA ALA A 112 -5.60 5.04 -3.26
C ALA A 112 -6.12 6.49 -3.26
N THR A 113 -5.24 7.47 -3.48
CA THR A 113 -5.61 8.89 -3.61
C THR A 113 -6.54 9.11 -4.80
N LYS A 114 -6.22 8.53 -5.95
CA LYS A 114 -7.07 8.61 -7.15
C LYS A 114 -8.44 7.99 -6.90
N SER A 115 -8.48 6.81 -6.26
CA SER A 115 -9.75 6.14 -5.93
C SER A 115 -10.61 6.98 -4.97
N LEU A 116 -9.98 7.64 -3.98
CA LEU A 116 -10.69 8.57 -3.09
C LEU A 116 -11.22 9.79 -3.85
N GLN A 117 -10.41 10.40 -4.70
CA GLN A 117 -10.80 11.57 -5.49
C GLN A 117 -12.00 11.27 -6.41
N GLU A 118 -11.92 10.17 -7.16
CA GLU A 118 -12.97 9.77 -8.10
C GLU A 118 -14.24 9.29 -7.40
N GLY A 119 -14.10 8.61 -6.25
CA GLY A 119 -15.22 8.08 -5.45
C GLY A 119 -15.68 9.01 -4.32
N TYR A 120 -15.17 10.23 -4.21
CA TYR A 120 -15.36 11.11 -3.05
C TYR A 120 -16.82 11.26 -2.63
N LYS A 121 -17.70 11.64 -3.56
CA LYS A 121 -19.12 11.85 -3.28
C LYS A 121 -19.83 10.58 -2.84
N ASP A 122 -19.50 9.46 -3.45
CA ASP A 122 -20.10 8.16 -3.15
C ASP A 122 -19.63 7.64 -1.78
N ILE A 123 -18.36 7.86 -1.44
CA ILE A 123 -17.79 7.54 -0.12
C ILE A 123 -18.46 8.37 0.97
N MET A 124 -18.58 9.69 0.75
CA MET A 124 -19.26 10.60 1.69
C MET A 124 -20.71 10.16 1.92
N GLN A 125 -21.43 9.82 0.85
CA GLN A 125 -22.81 9.37 0.96
C GLN A 125 -22.93 8.03 1.69
N ALA A 126 -21.97 7.09 1.50
CA ALA A 126 -21.93 5.83 2.22
C ALA A 126 -21.69 6.04 3.72
N LEU A 127 -20.74 6.90 4.08
CA LEU A 127 -20.44 7.25 5.48
C LEU A 127 -21.63 7.91 6.16
N PHE A 128 -22.30 8.84 5.48
CA PHE A 128 -23.49 9.51 5.99
C PHE A 128 -24.63 8.51 6.24
N GLU A 129 -24.90 7.62 5.29
CA GLU A 129 -25.93 6.57 5.42
C GLU A 129 -25.66 5.67 6.64
N ILE A 130 -24.42 5.20 6.80
CA ILE A 130 -24.02 4.35 7.95
C ILE A 130 -24.15 5.12 9.26
N SER A 131 -23.73 6.38 9.32
CA SER A 131 -23.81 7.21 10.53
C SER A 131 -25.25 7.47 10.98
N SER A 132 -26.20 7.51 10.05
CA SER A 132 -27.62 7.79 10.29
C SER A 132 -28.48 6.52 10.42
N SER A 133 -27.93 5.34 10.13
CA SER A 133 -28.68 4.08 10.10
C SER A 133 -29.11 3.64 11.50
N SER A 134 -30.37 3.26 11.67
CA SER A 134 -30.89 2.70 12.92
C SER A 134 -30.41 1.26 13.18
N SER A 135 -29.98 0.54 12.15
CA SER A 135 -29.52 -0.85 12.23
C SER A 135 -28.06 -1.00 12.65
N GLU A 136 -27.29 0.09 12.65
CA GLU A 136 -25.86 0.07 12.98
C GLU A 136 -25.63 0.29 14.49
N THR A 137 -24.52 -0.28 14.99
CA THR A 137 -24.10 -0.07 16.39
C THR A 137 -23.69 1.38 16.63
N SER A 138 -23.80 1.84 17.89
CA SER A 138 -23.36 3.19 18.25
C SER A 138 -21.90 3.46 17.94
N SER A 139 -21.00 2.46 18.10
CA SER A 139 -19.60 2.57 17.75
C SER A 139 -19.42 2.79 16.24
N THR A 140 -20.06 1.95 15.40
CA THR A 140 -19.99 2.08 13.94
C THR A 140 -20.50 3.45 13.44
N LYS A 141 -21.58 3.96 14.05
CA LYS A 141 -22.11 5.30 13.73
C LYS A 141 -21.12 6.41 14.07
N CYS A 142 -20.48 6.31 15.26
CA CYS A 142 -19.49 7.28 15.70
C CYS A 142 -18.27 7.29 14.78
N ASP A 143 -17.75 6.11 14.41
CA ASP A 143 -16.63 5.97 13.49
C ASP A 143 -16.95 6.53 12.09
N ALA A 144 -18.14 6.19 11.56
CA ALA A 144 -18.59 6.70 10.28
C ALA A 144 -18.74 8.24 10.27
N LYS A 145 -19.32 8.80 11.34
CA LYS A 145 -19.47 10.25 11.52
C LYS A 145 -18.11 10.95 11.62
N SER A 146 -17.19 10.39 12.40
CA SER A 146 -15.82 10.95 12.52
C SER A 146 -15.08 10.97 11.18
N LEU A 147 -15.19 9.90 10.39
CA LEU A 147 -14.59 9.85 9.05
C LEU A 147 -15.27 10.85 8.11
N TYR A 148 -16.59 10.95 8.14
CA TYR A 148 -17.37 11.92 7.35
C TYR A 148 -16.91 13.36 7.60
N GLU A 149 -16.77 13.75 8.88
CA GLU A 149 -16.34 15.09 9.29
C GLU A 149 -14.86 15.40 8.94
N LYS A 150 -14.00 14.37 8.93
CA LYS A 150 -12.59 14.54 8.56
C LYS A 150 -12.33 14.67 7.07
N ILE A 151 -13.21 14.13 6.25
CA ILE A 151 -13.10 14.21 4.79
C ILE A 151 -13.71 15.52 4.25
N GLY A 152 -14.81 16.00 4.88
CA GLY A 152 -15.54 17.22 4.48
C GLY A 152 -14.87 18.47 4.93
#